data_9a76d0d5ef412c1f7877d9d38228db27
#
_entry.id   9a76d0d5ef412c1f7877d9d38228db27
#
_cell.length_a   1.000
_cell.length_b   1.000
_cell.length_c   1.000
_cell.angle_alpha   90.00
_cell.angle_beta   90.00
_cell.angle_gamma   90.00
#
_symmetry.space_group_name_H-M   'P 1'
#
loop_
_entity.id
_entity.type
_entity.pdbx_description
1 polymer ?
#
loop_
_entity_poly.entity_id
_entity_poly.type
_entity_poly.pdbx_seq_one_letter_code
_entity_poly.pdbx_strand_id
1 'polypeptide(L)'
;MSKPIVAIVGRPNVGKSTLFNKLIGQRLAIVEDTPGVTRDRLYGNCEWQNHNFLLVDTGGIEPSVDDGILLHMRQQAQLAIDTAQAILFVTDLRAGVTAQDADIANMLMRSGKPVVLVVNKVDSLGAPPLELYDFYSLGLGEPYPVSSVHGHGTGDILEKICEYLPDQREEVEEDDRITDVSYTHLQGKSCGTAGLL
;
A
#
# COMPACT_ATOMS: atom_id res chain seq x y z
N MET A 1 -6.49 -15.04 3.82
CA MET A 1 -6.69 -14.11 2.65
C MET A 1 -5.40 -13.41 2.27
N SER A 2 -5.21 -13.04 1.00
CA SER A 2 -4.02 -12.31 0.57
C SER A 2 -4.11 -10.84 1.04
N LYS A 3 -2.99 -10.28 1.53
CA LYS A 3 -2.95 -8.87 1.94
C LYS A 3 -3.30 -7.95 0.77
N PRO A 4 -4.07 -6.87 1.00
CA PRO A 4 -4.34 -5.88 -0.04
C PRO A 4 -3.03 -5.23 -0.51
N ILE A 5 -2.99 -4.87 -1.80
CA ILE A 5 -1.81 -4.30 -2.44
C ILE A 5 -2.06 -2.82 -2.71
N VAL A 6 -1.10 -1.99 -2.35
CA VAL A 6 -1.04 -0.56 -2.70
C VAL A 6 0.20 -0.33 -3.58
N ALA A 7 0.00 0.19 -4.78
CA ALA A 7 1.09 0.42 -5.72
C ALA A 7 1.48 1.89 -5.78
N ILE A 8 2.78 2.18 -5.85
CA ILE A 8 3.31 3.52 -6.06
C ILE A 8 3.66 3.70 -7.53
N VAL A 9 3.07 4.69 -8.18
CA VAL A 9 3.26 5.04 -9.60
C VAL A 9 3.70 6.49 -9.72
N GLY A 10 4.46 6.82 -10.74
CA GLY A 10 4.87 8.20 -11.02
C GLY A 10 6.12 8.25 -11.87
N ARG A 11 6.49 9.45 -12.35
CA ARG A 11 7.68 9.68 -13.17
C ARG A 11 8.97 9.23 -12.47
N PRO A 12 10.05 8.99 -13.21
CA PRO A 12 11.39 8.87 -12.63
C PRO A 12 11.73 10.12 -11.80
N ASN A 13 12.49 9.94 -10.74
CA ASN A 13 13.03 11.01 -9.88
C ASN A 13 12.01 11.88 -9.11
N VAL A 14 10.71 11.54 -9.08
CA VAL A 14 9.73 12.21 -8.22
C VAL A 14 9.86 11.80 -6.73
N GLY A 15 10.68 10.79 -6.43
CA GLY A 15 10.94 10.33 -5.07
C GLY A 15 10.10 9.13 -4.62
N LYS A 16 9.62 8.28 -5.54
CA LYS A 16 8.86 7.06 -5.23
C LYS A 16 9.56 6.15 -4.22
N SER A 17 10.80 5.78 -4.49
CA SER A 17 11.58 4.88 -3.62
C SER A 17 11.91 5.52 -2.27
N THR A 18 12.11 6.84 -2.23
CA THR A 18 12.29 7.56 -0.96
C THR A 18 10.99 7.53 -0.15
N LEU A 19 9.84 7.75 -0.79
CA LEU A 19 8.53 7.67 -0.17
C LEU A 19 8.26 6.23 0.32
N PHE A 20 8.50 5.24 -0.54
CA PHE A 20 8.38 3.82 -0.20
C PHE A 20 9.17 3.47 1.07
N ASN A 21 10.47 3.78 1.10
CA ASN A 21 11.31 3.52 2.26
C ASN A 21 10.83 4.26 3.51
N LYS A 22 10.29 5.47 3.35
CA LYS A 22 9.77 6.26 4.47
C LYS A 22 8.50 5.65 5.04
N LEU A 23 7.58 5.18 4.20
CA LEU A 23 6.33 4.55 4.63
C LEU A 23 6.58 3.20 5.30
N ILE A 24 7.52 2.40 4.80
CA ILE A 24 7.90 1.12 5.38
C ILE A 24 8.75 1.30 6.65
N GLY A 25 9.69 2.25 6.64
CA GLY A 25 10.63 2.49 7.76
C GLY A 25 9.98 3.04 9.03
N GLN A 26 8.71 3.40 9.00
CA GLN A 26 7.97 3.78 10.20
C GLN A 26 7.59 2.57 11.08
N ARG A 27 7.58 1.33 10.53
CA ARG A 27 7.51 0.06 11.30
C ARG A 27 8.09 -1.07 10.46
N LEU A 28 9.24 -1.61 10.89
CA LEU A 28 9.95 -2.82 10.47
C LEU A 28 9.42 -3.53 9.20
N ALA A 29 10.10 -3.24 8.09
CA ALA A 29 9.93 -4.03 6.87
C ALA A 29 10.56 -5.42 7.07
N ILE A 30 9.74 -6.45 7.04
CA ILE A 30 10.21 -7.78 6.71
C ILE A 30 10.19 -7.86 5.19
N VAL A 31 11.34 -7.78 4.57
CA VAL A 31 11.50 -8.15 3.15
C VAL A 31 11.39 -9.67 3.12
N GLU A 32 10.21 -10.19 2.86
CA GLU A 32 10.07 -11.60 2.54
C GLU A 32 10.46 -11.79 1.07
N ASP A 33 11.57 -12.52 0.86
CA ASP A 33 11.89 -13.14 -0.43
C ASP A 33 10.80 -14.17 -0.74
N THR A 34 9.73 -13.74 -1.39
CA THR A 34 8.71 -14.67 -1.88
C THR A 34 9.25 -15.34 -3.15
N PRO A 35 9.49 -16.66 -3.15
CA PRO A 35 9.97 -17.36 -4.34
C PRO A 35 8.95 -17.26 -5.48
N GLY A 36 9.35 -16.70 -6.62
CA GLY A 36 8.51 -16.60 -7.82
C GLY A 36 8.13 -15.20 -8.27
N VAL A 37 8.53 -14.16 -7.54
CA VAL A 37 8.34 -12.76 -7.94
C VAL A 37 9.62 -12.26 -8.62
N THR A 38 9.50 -11.71 -9.81
CA THR A 38 10.60 -11.13 -10.59
C THR A 38 11.39 -10.12 -9.76
N ARG A 39 12.73 -10.18 -9.85
CA ARG A 39 13.73 -9.44 -9.04
C ARG A 39 13.66 -7.91 -9.09
N ASP A 40 12.71 -7.33 -9.82
CA ASP A 40 12.69 -5.91 -10.19
C ASP A 40 11.67 -5.05 -9.42
N ARG A 41 11.02 -5.60 -8.38
CA ARG A 41 10.01 -4.88 -7.60
C ARG A 41 10.35 -4.91 -6.13
N LEU A 42 10.28 -3.73 -5.50
CA LEU A 42 10.39 -3.64 -4.04
C LEU A 42 9.00 -3.81 -3.43
N TYR A 43 8.87 -4.83 -2.59
CA TYR A 43 7.67 -5.08 -1.79
C TYR A 43 7.96 -4.79 -0.34
N GLY A 44 7.04 -4.16 0.35
CA GLY A 44 7.17 -3.90 1.78
C GLY A 44 5.85 -4.02 2.50
N ASN A 45 5.86 -4.70 3.66
CA ASN A 45 4.71 -4.74 4.54
C ASN A 45 4.53 -3.38 5.21
N CYS A 46 3.34 -2.82 5.13
CA CYS A 46 2.95 -1.61 5.81
C CYS A 46 1.76 -1.89 6.73
N GLU A 47 1.83 -1.36 7.94
CA GLU A 47 0.75 -1.45 8.93
C GLU A 47 0.38 -0.04 9.37
N TRP A 48 -0.91 0.31 9.29
CA TRP A 48 -1.43 1.59 9.74
C TRP A 48 -2.86 1.44 10.24
N GLN A 49 -3.15 1.94 11.45
CA GLN A 49 -4.49 1.95 12.06
C GLN A 49 -5.26 0.60 11.92
N ASN A 50 -4.60 -0.52 12.23
CA ASN A 50 -5.11 -1.90 12.10
C ASN A 50 -5.31 -2.40 10.65
N HIS A 51 -4.88 -1.67 9.63
CA HIS A 51 -4.79 -2.15 8.26
C HIS A 51 -3.39 -2.69 7.99
N ASN A 52 -3.30 -3.92 7.48
CA ASN A 52 -2.06 -4.54 7.02
C ASN A 52 -2.13 -4.68 5.50
N PHE A 53 -1.23 -4.04 4.78
CA PHE A 53 -1.19 -4.08 3.33
C PHE A 53 0.23 -4.19 2.80
N LEU A 54 0.34 -4.60 1.55
CA LEU A 54 1.60 -4.70 0.84
C LEU A 54 1.80 -3.45 -0.01
N LEU A 55 2.85 -2.70 0.27
CA LEU A 55 3.25 -1.55 -0.54
C LEU A 55 4.22 -2.02 -1.64
N VAL A 56 4.00 -1.58 -2.88
CA VAL A 56 4.80 -1.98 -4.04
C VAL A 56 5.36 -0.73 -4.74
N ASP A 57 6.69 -0.62 -4.80
CA ASP A 57 7.34 0.39 -5.64
C ASP A 57 7.49 -0.14 -7.07
N THR A 58 6.73 0.44 -8.00
CA THR A 58 6.82 0.08 -9.43
C THR A 58 8.02 0.73 -10.12
N GLY A 59 8.76 1.60 -9.42
CA GLY A 59 9.90 2.35 -9.96
C GLY A 59 11.19 1.56 -10.10
N GLY A 60 11.26 0.36 -9.52
CA GLY A 60 12.44 -0.52 -9.61
C GLY A 60 12.65 -1.19 -10.98
N ILE A 61 11.69 -1.08 -11.90
CA ILE A 61 11.83 -1.54 -13.28
C ILE A 61 12.64 -0.47 -14.02
N GLU A 62 13.92 -0.72 -14.25
CA GLU A 62 14.73 0.18 -15.06
C GLU A 62 14.22 0.17 -16.50
N PRO A 63 13.98 1.36 -17.12
CA PRO A 63 13.62 1.42 -18.52
C PRO A 63 14.81 0.86 -19.34
N SER A 64 14.51 -0.07 -20.23
CA SER A 64 15.47 -0.39 -21.29
C SER A 64 15.76 0.89 -22.07
N VAL A 65 17.03 1.06 -22.48
CA VAL A 65 17.59 2.30 -23.02
C VAL A 65 16.80 2.87 -24.24
N ASP A 66 15.93 2.06 -24.85
CA ASP A 66 15.14 2.41 -26.03
C ASP A 66 13.67 2.76 -25.75
N ASP A 67 13.16 2.51 -24.53
CA ASP A 67 11.77 2.78 -24.20
C ASP A 67 11.63 4.20 -23.62
N GLY A 68 10.85 5.04 -24.28
CA GLY A 68 10.60 6.41 -23.79
C GLY A 68 9.97 6.41 -22.38
N ILE A 69 10.31 7.43 -21.57
CA ILE A 69 9.83 7.61 -20.18
C ILE A 69 8.30 7.41 -20.08
N LEU A 70 7.54 7.91 -21.05
CA LEU A 70 6.09 7.79 -21.05
C LEU A 70 5.59 6.35 -21.21
N LEU A 71 6.25 5.55 -22.07
CA LEU A 71 5.89 4.13 -22.24
C LEU A 71 6.12 3.37 -20.94
N HIS A 72 7.26 3.59 -20.31
CA HIS A 72 7.58 2.99 -19.01
C HIS A 72 6.57 3.37 -17.91
N MET A 73 6.19 4.64 -17.82
CA MET A 73 5.17 5.10 -16.88
C MET A 73 3.81 4.44 -17.14
N ARG A 74 3.41 4.29 -18.40
CA ARG A 74 2.16 3.60 -18.78
C ARG A 74 2.19 2.13 -18.38
N GLN A 75 3.31 1.44 -18.55
CA GLN A 75 3.49 0.05 -18.11
C GLN A 75 3.37 -0.07 -16.58
N GLN A 76 4.00 0.84 -15.84
CA GLN A 76 3.88 0.89 -14.38
C GLN A 76 2.44 1.14 -13.94
N ALA A 77 1.74 2.10 -14.57
CA ALA A 77 0.36 2.41 -14.27
C ALA A 77 -0.57 1.22 -14.59
N GLN A 78 -0.39 0.56 -15.74
CA GLN A 78 -1.18 -0.61 -16.11
C GLN A 78 -0.99 -1.74 -15.10
N LEU A 79 0.24 -2.01 -14.70
CA LEU A 79 0.53 -3.00 -13.69
C LEU A 79 -0.15 -2.69 -12.34
N ALA A 80 -0.09 -1.43 -11.91
CA ALA A 80 -0.74 -1.00 -10.68
C ALA A 80 -2.27 -1.18 -10.77
N ILE A 81 -2.87 -0.83 -11.91
CA ILE A 81 -4.29 -1.03 -12.18
C ILE A 81 -4.69 -2.50 -12.08
N ASP A 82 -3.87 -3.40 -12.63
CA ASP A 82 -4.17 -4.83 -12.70
C ASP A 82 -4.02 -5.52 -11.33
N THR A 83 -3.12 -5.05 -10.48
CA THR A 83 -2.72 -5.77 -9.26
C THR A 83 -3.12 -5.09 -7.96
N ALA A 84 -3.24 -3.76 -7.91
CA ALA A 84 -3.45 -3.03 -6.67
C ALA A 84 -4.94 -2.78 -6.36
N GLN A 85 -5.26 -2.69 -5.08
CA GLN A 85 -6.55 -2.22 -4.56
C GLN A 85 -6.62 -0.70 -4.53
N ALA A 86 -5.50 -0.04 -4.20
CA ALA A 86 -5.38 1.41 -4.24
C ALA A 86 -4.02 1.81 -4.85
N ILE A 87 -3.94 3.00 -5.43
CA ILE A 87 -2.77 3.49 -6.13
C ILE A 87 -2.33 4.83 -5.52
N LEU A 88 -1.04 4.95 -5.19
CA LEU A 88 -0.39 6.22 -4.87
C LEU A 88 0.23 6.78 -6.15
N PHE A 89 -0.33 7.84 -6.68
CA PHE A 89 0.23 8.54 -7.83
C PHE A 89 1.10 9.69 -7.35
N VAL A 90 2.42 9.54 -7.49
CA VAL A 90 3.42 10.47 -6.96
C VAL A 90 3.89 11.42 -8.05
N THR A 91 3.77 12.72 -7.78
CA THR A 91 4.23 13.84 -8.60
C THR A 91 5.26 14.67 -7.85
N ASP A 92 5.85 15.67 -8.49
CA ASP A 92 6.90 16.52 -7.92
C ASP A 92 6.47 17.99 -7.97
N LEU A 93 6.35 18.62 -6.78
CA LEU A 93 5.96 20.03 -6.66
C LEU A 93 6.89 20.95 -7.47
N ARG A 94 8.19 20.69 -7.41
CA ARG A 94 9.21 21.56 -8.04
C ARG A 94 9.17 21.52 -9.56
N ALA A 95 8.76 20.39 -10.12
CA ALA A 95 8.59 20.24 -11.57
C ALA A 95 7.25 20.77 -12.07
N GLY A 96 6.28 20.95 -11.17
CA GLY A 96 4.90 21.26 -11.52
C GLY A 96 4.20 20.11 -12.26
N VAL A 97 2.99 20.40 -12.75
CA VAL A 97 2.20 19.45 -13.55
C VAL A 97 2.80 19.31 -14.94
N THR A 98 3.12 18.09 -15.36
CA THR A 98 3.65 17.82 -16.70
C THR A 98 2.63 17.11 -17.59
N ALA A 99 2.82 17.17 -18.92
CA ALA A 99 1.98 16.44 -19.87
C ALA A 99 1.99 14.92 -19.60
N GLN A 100 3.14 14.38 -19.16
CA GLN A 100 3.26 12.97 -18.78
C GLN A 100 2.42 12.62 -17.55
N ASP A 101 2.39 13.51 -16.53
CA ASP A 101 1.53 13.32 -15.37
C ASP A 101 0.06 13.32 -15.75
N ALA A 102 -0.35 14.23 -16.66
CA ALA A 102 -1.72 14.30 -17.17
C ALA A 102 -2.12 13.04 -17.94
N ASP A 103 -1.23 12.49 -18.77
CA ASP A 103 -1.49 11.25 -19.52
C ASP A 103 -1.72 10.07 -18.57
N ILE A 104 -0.88 9.93 -17.53
CA ILE A 104 -1.03 8.86 -16.55
C ILE A 104 -2.26 9.08 -15.67
N ALA A 105 -2.53 10.31 -15.24
CA ALA A 105 -3.74 10.65 -14.48
C ALA A 105 -5.01 10.25 -15.24
N ASN A 106 -5.09 10.55 -16.54
CA ASN A 106 -6.19 10.12 -17.39
C ASN A 106 -6.35 8.59 -17.46
N MET A 107 -5.24 7.87 -17.54
CA MET A 107 -5.26 6.40 -17.55
C MET A 107 -5.78 5.85 -16.20
N LEU A 108 -5.30 6.40 -15.09
CA LEU A 108 -5.71 6.01 -13.73
C LEU A 108 -7.19 6.32 -13.48
N MET A 109 -7.68 7.50 -13.89
CA MET A 109 -9.11 7.85 -13.77
C MET A 109 -10.01 6.87 -14.51
N ARG A 110 -9.63 6.46 -15.73
CA ARG A 110 -10.42 5.51 -16.54
C ARG A 110 -10.46 4.11 -15.96
N SER A 111 -9.50 3.74 -15.12
CA SER A 111 -9.44 2.42 -14.50
C SER A 111 -10.50 2.21 -13.42
N GLY A 112 -11.06 3.28 -12.86
CA GLY A 112 -12.00 3.24 -11.74
C GLY A 112 -11.38 2.79 -10.41
N LYS A 113 -10.05 2.60 -10.35
CA LYS A 113 -9.35 2.28 -9.10
C LYS A 113 -9.25 3.50 -8.20
N PRO A 114 -9.28 3.32 -6.86
CA PRO A 114 -8.96 4.38 -5.93
C PRO A 114 -7.54 4.88 -6.14
N VAL A 115 -7.38 6.20 -6.31
CA VAL A 115 -6.09 6.85 -6.51
C VAL A 115 -5.92 7.96 -5.48
N VAL A 116 -4.79 7.97 -4.80
CA VAL A 116 -4.37 9.07 -3.92
C VAL A 116 -3.28 9.85 -4.65
N LEU A 117 -3.57 11.13 -4.95
CA LEU A 117 -2.61 12.02 -5.60
C LEU A 117 -1.65 12.59 -4.57
N VAL A 118 -0.38 12.22 -4.68
CA VAL A 118 0.69 12.66 -3.79
C VAL A 118 1.58 13.66 -4.49
N VAL A 119 1.72 14.85 -3.93
CA VAL A 119 2.65 15.88 -4.41
C VAL A 119 3.86 15.91 -3.50
N ASN A 120 4.95 15.33 -3.94
CA ASN A 120 6.19 15.17 -3.18
C ASN A 120 7.10 16.39 -3.31
N LYS A 121 8.12 16.46 -2.45
CA LYS A 121 9.12 17.54 -2.33
C LYS A 121 8.54 18.85 -1.82
N VAL A 122 7.49 18.78 -1.02
CA VAL A 122 6.95 19.89 -0.26
C VAL A 122 7.73 20.00 1.05
N ASP A 123 8.86 20.68 1.00
CA ASP A 123 9.79 20.76 2.15
C ASP A 123 9.48 21.95 3.08
N SER A 124 8.53 22.81 2.72
CA SER A 124 8.09 23.94 3.54
C SER A 124 7.23 23.48 4.71
N LEU A 125 7.57 23.95 5.91
CA LEU A 125 6.73 23.80 7.10
C LEU A 125 5.73 24.97 7.13
N GLY A 126 4.44 24.68 7.16
CA GLY A 126 3.39 25.70 7.27
C GLY A 126 2.28 25.56 6.24
N ALA A 127 1.72 26.68 5.78
CA ALA A 127 0.65 26.66 4.80
C ALA A 127 1.11 26.00 3.48
N PRO A 128 0.25 25.19 2.83
CA PRO A 128 0.57 24.60 1.55
C PRO A 128 0.96 25.66 0.51
N PRO A 129 1.99 25.42 -0.31
CA PRO A 129 2.38 26.36 -1.35
C PRO A 129 1.28 26.50 -2.40
N LEU A 130 1.16 27.70 -3.03
CA LEU A 130 0.11 27.96 -4.02
C LEU A 130 0.20 27.03 -5.23
N GLU A 131 1.40 26.61 -5.60
CA GLU A 131 1.67 25.69 -6.69
C GLU A 131 1.03 24.31 -6.49
N LEU A 132 0.69 23.94 -5.25
CA LEU A 132 -0.04 22.69 -4.95
C LEU A 132 -1.40 22.65 -5.64
N TYR A 133 -2.07 23.81 -5.76
CA TYR A 133 -3.40 23.88 -6.34
C TYR A 133 -3.44 23.58 -7.85
N ASP A 134 -2.31 23.72 -8.55
CA ASP A 134 -2.21 23.37 -9.97
C ASP A 134 -2.46 21.87 -10.21
N PHE A 135 -2.18 21.02 -9.21
CA PHE A 135 -2.34 19.58 -9.30
C PHE A 135 -3.80 19.12 -9.29
N TYR A 136 -4.75 19.95 -8.89
CA TYR A 136 -6.18 19.66 -9.08
C TYR A 136 -6.55 19.50 -10.56
N SER A 137 -5.79 20.11 -11.48
CA SER A 137 -5.96 19.96 -12.92
C SER A 137 -5.81 18.53 -13.42
N LEU A 138 -5.18 17.65 -12.65
CA LEU A 138 -5.05 16.21 -12.95
C LEU A 138 -6.37 15.44 -12.75
N GLY A 139 -7.38 16.01 -12.09
CA GLY A 139 -8.70 15.41 -11.92
C GLY A 139 -8.79 14.19 -10.99
N LEU A 140 -7.74 13.90 -10.22
CA LEU A 140 -7.66 12.75 -9.30
C LEU A 140 -8.14 13.07 -7.87
N GLY A 141 -8.77 14.23 -7.65
CA GLY A 141 -9.20 14.70 -6.35
C GLY A 141 -8.16 15.56 -5.65
N GLU A 142 -8.16 15.53 -4.33
CA GLU A 142 -7.29 16.37 -3.49
C GLU A 142 -5.82 15.96 -3.60
N PRO A 143 -4.89 16.90 -3.88
CA PRO A 143 -3.47 16.64 -3.85
C PRO A 143 -2.94 16.68 -2.41
N TYR A 144 -2.29 15.60 -1.98
CA TYR A 144 -1.68 15.47 -0.65
C TYR A 144 -0.22 15.92 -0.69
N PRO A 145 0.14 17.03 0.01
CA PRO A 145 1.52 17.51 0.06
C PRO A 145 2.36 16.61 0.97
N VAL A 146 3.50 16.14 0.46
CA VAL A 146 4.40 15.25 1.18
C VAL A 146 5.85 15.69 1.03
N SER A 147 6.63 15.55 2.08
CA SER A 147 8.09 15.52 2.00
C SER A 147 8.59 14.13 2.36
N SER A 148 8.90 13.34 1.35
CA SER A 148 9.43 11.97 1.55
C SER A 148 10.73 11.95 2.34
N VAL A 149 11.56 12.99 2.21
CA VAL A 149 12.84 13.12 2.92
C VAL A 149 12.59 13.35 4.41
N HIS A 150 11.72 14.28 4.76
CA HIS A 150 11.45 14.65 6.14
C HIS A 150 10.32 13.82 6.78
N GLY A 151 9.47 13.18 5.98
CA GLY A 151 8.33 12.37 6.43
C GLY A 151 7.08 13.19 6.76
N HIS A 152 7.04 14.46 6.35
CA HIS A 152 5.85 15.29 6.52
C HIS A 152 4.73 14.84 5.58
N GLY A 153 3.48 14.84 6.05
CA GLY A 153 2.31 14.45 5.26
C GLY A 153 2.17 12.93 4.99
N THR A 154 3.10 12.10 5.48
CA THR A 154 3.03 10.65 5.28
C THR A 154 1.88 10.00 6.04
N GLY A 155 1.50 10.54 7.20
CA GLY A 155 0.33 10.09 7.96
C GLY A 155 -0.97 10.31 7.20
N ASP A 156 -1.14 11.47 6.60
CA ASP A 156 -2.37 11.84 5.87
C ASP A 156 -2.62 10.93 4.67
N ILE A 157 -1.55 10.60 3.90
CA ILE A 157 -1.69 9.66 2.78
C ILE A 157 -1.95 8.22 3.24
N LEU A 158 -1.39 7.78 4.38
CA LEU A 158 -1.66 6.45 4.93
C LEU A 158 -3.11 6.36 5.44
N GLU A 159 -3.60 7.39 6.10
CA GLU A 159 -5.00 7.47 6.53
C GLU A 159 -5.94 7.41 5.32
N LYS A 160 -5.64 8.18 4.28
CA LYS A 160 -6.43 8.16 3.04
C LYS A 160 -6.40 6.83 2.30
N ILE A 161 -5.27 6.13 2.31
CA ILE A 161 -5.17 4.77 1.74
C ILE A 161 -6.09 3.81 2.50
N CYS A 162 -6.07 3.87 3.84
CA CYS A 162 -6.85 2.96 4.67
C CYS A 162 -8.37 3.07 4.43
N GLU A 163 -8.88 4.25 4.03
CA GLU A 163 -10.28 4.40 3.62
C GLU A 163 -10.68 3.53 2.41
N TYR A 164 -9.71 3.17 1.57
CA TYR A 164 -9.92 2.36 0.36
C TYR A 164 -9.60 0.87 0.54
N LEU A 165 -9.05 0.50 1.69
CA LEU A 165 -8.70 -0.88 1.99
C LEU A 165 -9.82 -1.54 2.82
N PRO A 166 -10.03 -2.85 2.68
CA PRO A 166 -10.99 -3.57 3.50
C PRO A 166 -10.62 -3.48 4.98
N ASP A 167 -11.61 -3.28 5.85
CA ASP A 167 -11.40 -3.27 7.29
C ASP A 167 -11.13 -4.70 7.78
N GLN A 168 -9.96 -4.93 8.38
CA GLN A 168 -9.54 -6.26 8.87
C GLN A 168 -10.13 -6.61 10.24
N ARG A 169 -10.99 -5.75 10.82
CA ARG A 169 -11.62 -6.02 12.12
C ARG A 169 -12.65 -7.14 12.09
N GLU A 170 -13.20 -7.47 10.93
CA GLU A 170 -14.24 -8.49 10.80
C GLU A 170 -13.69 -9.93 10.80
N GLU A 171 -12.38 -10.14 10.59
CA GLU A 171 -11.80 -11.48 10.47
C GLU A 171 -11.39 -12.13 11.81
N VAL A 172 -11.29 -11.36 12.90
CA VAL A 172 -10.88 -11.89 14.22
C VAL A 172 -12.05 -12.52 14.99
N GLU A 173 -13.31 -12.19 14.62
CA GLU A 173 -14.49 -12.74 15.33
C GLU A 173 -14.97 -14.10 14.80
N GLU A 174 -14.53 -14.58 13.64
CA GLU A 174 -14.95 -15.89 13.10
C GLU A 174 -14.05 -17.05 13.55
N ASP A 175 -12.81 -16.82 14.01
CA ASP A 175 -11.90 -17.90 14.36
C ASP A 175 -11.98 -18.30 15.87
N ASP A 176 -12.66 -17.52 16.70
CA ASP A 176 -12.88 -17.83 18.12
C ASP A 176 -14.13 -18.71 18.40
N ARG A 177 -14.85 -19.18 17.38
CA ARG A 177 -16.05 -20.01 17.55
C ARG A 177 -15.84 -21.50 17.43
N ILE A 178 -14.62 -21.98 17.26
CA ILE A 178 -14.33 -23.42 17.18
C ILE A 178 -13.25 -23.81 18.18
N THR A 179 -13.57 -23.83 19.45
CA THR A 179 -12.96 -24.75 20.43
C THR A 179 -13.76 -24.75 21.70
N ASP A 180 -15.00 -25.24 21.64
CA ASP A 180 -15.65 -25.81 22.80
C ASP A 180 -16.00 -27.26 22.49
N VAL A 181 -14.97 -28.10 22.42
CA VAL A 181 -15.14 -29.56 22.45
C VAL A 181 -15.11 -29.99 23.91
N SER A 182 -16.30 -30.14 24.45
CA SER A 182 -16.58 -30.69 25.75
C SER A 182 -15.85 -32.03 25.94
N TYR A 183 -14.91 -32.06 26.86
CA TYR A 183 -14.44 -33.31 27.50
C TYR A 183 -15.51 -33.75 28.47
N THR A 184 -16.46 -34.58 28.06
CA THR A 184 -17.30 -35.37 28.94
C THR A 184 -16.52 -36.59 29.42
N HIS A 185 -16.09 -36.46 30.62
CA HIS A 185 -16.09 -37.37 31.74
C HIS A 185 -16.40 -38.85 31.41
N LEU A 186 -15.40 -39.72 31.45
CA LEU A 186 -15.55 -41.15 31.67
C LEU A 186 -14.94 -41.50 33.04
N GLN A 187 -15.78 -41.39 34.08
CA GLN A 187 -15.54 -42.06 35.34
C GLN A 187 -15.86 -43.55 35.16
N GLY A 188 -14.81 -44.34 35.15
CA GLY A 188 -14.90 -45.80 35.26
C GLY A 188 -15.32 -46.22 36.65
N LYS A 189 -16.38 -46.98 36.71
CA LYS A 189 -16.88 -47.66 37.90
C LYS A 189 -15.88 -48.69 38.39
N SER A 190 -15.47 -48.57 39.63
CA SER A 190 -14.85 -49.62 40.38
C SER A 190 -15.90 -50.66 40.74
N CYS A 191 -15.71 -51.92 40.38
CA CYS A 191 -16.43 -53.04 40.90
C CYS A 191 -15.54 -53.75 41.87
N GLY A 192 -15.92 -53.67 43.18
CA GLY A 192 -15.35 -54.51 44.23
C GLY A 192 -15.98 -55.87 44.13
N THR A 193 -15.20 -56.84 44.41
CA THR A 193 -15.67 -58.15 44.91
C THR A 193 -14.74 -58.63 45.98
N ALA A 194 -15.39 -58.82 47.09
CA ALA A 194 -14.92 -59.49 48.28
C ALA A 194 -14.75 -61.02 48.07
N GLY A 195 -13.97 -61.61 48.90
CA GLY A 195 -14.25 -62.97 49.26
C GLY A 195 -13.05 -63.90 49.47
N LEU A 196 -12.72 -64.07 50.68
CA LEU A 196 -12.66 -65.36 51.39
C LEU A 196 -11.50 -66.32 51.08
N LEU A 197 -10.84 -66.56 52.13
CA LEU A 197 -10.03 -67.63 52.73
C LEU A 197 -8.55 -67.40 52.73
#